data_ec0caf107310634646fbc7ce4b4030eb
#
_entry.id   ec0caf107310634646fbc7ce4b4030eb
#
_cell.length_a   1.000
_cell.length_b   1.000
_cell.length_c   1.000
_cell.angle_alpha   90.00
_cell.angle_beta   90.00
_cell.angle_gamma   90.00
#
_symmetry.space_group_name_H-M   'P 1'
#
loop_
_entity.id
_entity.type
_entity.pdbx_description
1 polymer ?
#
loop_
_entity_poly.entity_id
_entity_poly.type
_entity_poly.pdbx_seq_one_letter_code
_entity_poly.pdbx_strand_id
1 'polypeptide(L)'
;PPQGKFFEEPLSYFGYDFFVDPTSKITSTKNLPTPPDYVLGPDDEVVIRLFGSTNATWSLKVSVEGDVFLPGIGPLLVTGLTFENFKQIIQEIVDNQMIGTTPSLTMGDLRSIEIFVLGEATKPGLYTVSSLTTLTNAIFASGGIKMTGSLRNIQLKRKGKVISTFDFYDLLLQGDTSKDTRMMQGDVVFIPPITKTAGLAGEVTRPGIYELKQNETLADLIKFAGNLKPKADIFSVELKRVDPSENGFSLSHVDLTDASQGSFELKNGDVIGIYPVINDLKKAVLVTGHARQPGFFPWREGMRMSDLFRTSVDLLTMTDLHYVLVKRVDKLTQNYQFLQTDLEEIFKNGSSNENIPLYEKDEIILLPSLLSPELITTKLIQEQYLFDKEKNQWVSEDEWTSITYLRKSVVEEMSFV
;
A
#
# COMPACT_ATOMS: atom_id res chain seq x y z
N PRO A 1 1.57 -20.83 -9.22
CA PRO A 1 0.58 -20.14 -10.05
C PRO A 1 1.18 -19.98 -11.44
N PRO A 2 0.39 -20.10 -12.53
CA PRO A 2 0.93 -19.93 -13.86
C PRO A 2 1.52 -18.52 -13.98
N GLN A 3 2.79 -18.46 -14.38
CA GLN A 3 3.49 -17.24 -14.73
C GLN A 3 2.67 -16.50 -15.81
N GLY A 4 2.46 -15.19 -15.64
CA GLY A 4 1.74 -14.35 -16.60
C GLY A 4 0.41 -13.75 -16.15
N LYS A 5 -0.24 -14.23 -15.10
CA LYS A 5 -1.55 -13.70 -14.67
C LYS A 5 -1.56 -12.23 -14.22
N PHE A 6 -0.44 -11.68 -13.71
CA PHE A 6 -0.39 -10.28 -13.28
C PHE A 6 -0.48 -9.26 -14.41
N PHE A 7 -0.17 -9.67 -15.63
CA PHE A 7 -0.27 -8.79 -16.79
C PHE A 7 -1.67 -8.77 -17.43
N GLU A 8 -2.57 -9.62 -16.94
CA GLU A 8 -3.96 -9.73 -17.42
C GLU A 8 -4.94 -8.95 -16.51
N GLU A 9 -4.59 -8.69 -15.25
CA GLU A 9 -5.44 -7.91 -14.37
C GLU A 9 -5.34 -6.41 -14.69
N PRO A 10 -6.47 -5.72 -14.86
CA PRO A 10 -6.47 -4.30 -15.17
C PRO A 10 -5.96 -3.51 -13.96
N LEU A 11 -4.81 -2.86 -14.13
CA LEU A 11 -4.26 -1.94 -13.13
C LEU A 11 -4.95 -0.58 -13.24
N SER A 12 -5.29 0.03 -12.11
CA SER A 12 -5.81 1.38 -12.05
C SER A 12 -4.68 2.42 -11.97
N TYR A 13 -4.91 3.61 -12.52
CA TYR A 13 -3.99 4.73 -12.37
C TYR A 13 -4.00 5.26 -10.95
N PHE A 14 -2.82 5.38 -10.34
CA PHE A 14 -2.66 5.89 -8.99
C PHE A 14 -2.99 7.39 -8.91
N GLY A 15 -3.77 7.76 -7.89
CA GLY A 15 -4.03 9.14 -7.47
C GLY A 15 -5.22 9.82 -8.14
N TYR A 16 -5.79 9.28 -9.23
CA TYR A 16 -6.95 9.90 -9.89
C TYR A 16 -8.26 9.68 -9.15
N ASP A 17 -8.36 8.66 -8.32
CA ASP A 17 -9.47 8.40 -7.40
C ASP A 17 -9.67 9.53 -6.38
N PHE A 18 -8.61 10.30 -6.12
CA PHE A 18 -8.66 11.50 -5.28
C PHE A 18 -9.66 12.54 -5.81
N PHE A 19 -9.96 12.53 -7.10
CA PHE A 19 -10.88 13.47 -7.77
C PHE A 19 -12.25 12.87 -8.07
N VAL A 20 -12.54 11.64 -7.69
CA VAL A 20 -13.78 10.92 -8.04
C VAL A 20 -15.04 11.54 -7.39
N ASP A 21 -14.95 12.39 -6.43
CA ASP A 21 -16.08 13.16 -5.90
C ASP A 21 -15.61 14.52 -5.40
N PRO A 22 -15.25 15.43 -6.33
CA PRO A 22 -14.65 16.70 -5.96
C PRO A 22 -15.64 17.63 -5.24
N THR A 23 -16.95 17.49 -5.47
CA THR A 23 -17.96 18.40 -4.93
C THR A 23 -18.18 18.20 -3.42
N SER A 24 -18.01 17.00 -2.90
CA SER A 24 -18.13 16.70 -1.48
C SER A 24 -16.93 17.19 -0.66
N LYS A 25 -15.79 17.46 -1.33
CA LYS A 25 -14.52 17.85 -0.70
C LYS A 25 -14.26 19.35 -0.70
N ILE A 26 -15.06 20.14 -1.46
CA ILE A 26 -14.96 21.60 -1.45
C ILE A 26 -15.74 22.15 -0.27
N THR A 27 -15.08 22.27 0.87
CA THR A 27 -15.62 23.04 1.98
C THR A 27 -15.60 24.52 1.60
N SER A 28 -16.75 25.19 1.71
CA SER A 28 -16.86 26.63 1.51
C SER A 28 -15.76 27.35 2.32
N THR A 29 -14.90 28.11 1.65
CA THR A 29 -13.84 28.90 2.30
C THR A 29 -14.38 30.10 3.12
N LYS A 30 -15.71 30.27 3.20
CA LYS A 30 -16.35 31.41 3.81
C LYS A 30 -16.11 31.62 5.31
N ASN A 31 -15.57 30.64 6.04
CA ASN A 31 -15.39 30.73 7.49
C ASN A 31 -13.96 30.36 7.93
N LEU A 32 -12.97 30.40 7.03
CA LEU A 32 -11.59 30.16 7.42
C LEU A 32 -10.99 31.42 8.03
N PRO A 33 -10.23 31.32 9.15
CA PRO A 33 -9.47 32.45 9.68
C PRO A 33 -8.54 33.00 8.61
N THR A 34 -8.57 34.31 8.40
CA THR A 34 -7.65 34.95 7.45
C THR A 34 -6.22 34.87 7.98
N PRO A 35 -5.30 34.32 7.19
CA PRO A 35 -3.91 34.24 7.61
C PRO A 35 -3.29 35.64 7.81
N PRO A 36 -2.35 35.79 8.76
CA PRO A 36 -1.70 37.09 9.06
C PRO A 36 -0.98 37.70 7.86
N ASP A 37 -0.47 36.86 6.96
CA ASP A 37 0.26 37.25 5.75
C ASP A 37 -0.66 37.57 4.54
N TYR A 38 -1.99 37.57 4.72
CA TYR A 38 -2.94 37.94 3.68
C TYR A 38 -2.73 39.38 3.25
N VAL A 39 -2.51 39.61 1.97
CA VAL A 39 -2.30 40.95 1.41
C VAL A 39 -3.63 41.54 0.98
N LEU A 40 -3.98 42.68 1.61
CA LEU A 40 -5.20 43.42 1.33
C LEU A 40 -5.19 44.01 -0.09
N GLY A 41 -6.37 44.09 -0.69
CA GLY A 41 -6.56 44.68 -2.00
C GLY A 41 -8.00 45.13 -2.24
N PRO A 42 -8.27 45.80 -3.38
CA PRO A 42 -9.61 46.28 -3.72
C PRO A 42 -10.67 45.20 -3.62
N ASP A 43 -11.85 45.57 -3.14
CA ASP A 43 -13.02 44.73 -2.85
C ASP A 43 -12.93 43.83 -1.60
N ASP A 44 -11.78 43.76 -0.90
CA ASP A 44 -11.74 43.12 0.41
C ASP A 44 -12.57 43.92 1.43
N GLU A 45 -13.33 43.23 2.28
CA GLU A 45 -14.05 43.82 3.38
C GLU A 45 -13.32 43.59 4.70
N VAL A 46 -13.11 44.63 5.49
CA VAL A 46 -12.53 44.60 6.82
C VAL A 46 -13.56 45.03 7.84
N VAL A 47 -13.72 44.23 8.90
CA VAL A 47 -14.61 44.54 10.00
C VAL A 47 -13.77 44.91 11.21
N ILE A 48 -13.91 46.16 11.63
CA ILE A 48 -13.26 46.75 12.82
C ILE A 48 -14.30 46.90 13.91
N ARG A 49 -14.11 46.24 15.03
CA ARG A 49 -14.94 46.38 16.22
C ARG A 49 -14.17 47.13 17.28
N LEU A 50 -14.75 48.18 17.77
CA LEU A 50 -14.20 49.03 18.82
C LEU A 50 -14.91 48.73 20.14
N PHE A 51 -14.13 48.55 21.22
CA PHE A 51 -14.62 48.25 22.56
C PHE A 51 -14.02 49.23 23.57
N GLY A 52 -14.78 49.65 24.57
CA GLY A 52 -14.31 50.51 25.65
C GLY A 52 -15.07 51.83 25.68
N SER A 53 -14.35 52.95 25.70
CA SER A 53 -14.97 54.30 25.71
C SER A 53 -15.84 54.55 24.48
N THR A 54 -15.46 53.96 23.34
CA THR A 54 -16.24 53.98 22.11
C THR A 54 -16.59 52.54 21.72
N ASN A 55 -17.90 52.25 21.58
CA ASN A 55 -18.37 50.96 21.08
C ASN A 55 -18.97 51.18 19.70
N ALA A 56 -18.32 50.65 18.69
CA ALA A 56 -18.74 50.74 17.29
C ALA A 56 -18.30 49.49 16.50
N THR A 57 -19.02 49.19 15.42
CA THR A 57 -18.59 48.19 14.44
C THR A 57 -18.59 48.86 13.07
N TRP A 58 -17.43 48.85 12.43
CA TRP A 58 -17.25 49.37 11.09
C TRP A 58 -17.03 48.20 10.12
N SER A 59 -17.85 48.09 9.11
CA SER A 59 -17.68 47.19 7.98
C SER A 59 -17.24 48.06 6.79
N LEU A 60 -15.95 47.91 6.42
CA LEU A 60 -15.28 48.83 5.51
C LEU A 60 -14.75 48.05 4.31
N LYS A 61 -15.12 48.48 3.11
CA LYS A 61 -14.65 47.87 1.88
C LYS A 61 -13.48 48.65 1.31
N VAL A 62 -12.44 47.93 0.89
CA VAL A 62 -11.28 48.52 0.22
C VAL A 62 -11.71 49.04 -1.14
N SER A 63 -11.46 50.30 -1.39
CA SER A 63 -11.83 50.98 -2.65
C SER A 63 -10.97 50.51 -3.83
N VAL A 64 -11.32 50.91 -5.03
CA VAL A 64 -10.54 50.65 -6.26
C VAL A 64 -9.19 51.36 -6.20
N GLU A 65 -9.11 52.51 -5.51
CA GLU A 65 -7.87 53.27 -5.28
C GLU A 65 -6.96 52.57 -4.25
N GLY A 66 -7.51 51.58 -3.53
CA GLY A 66 -6.75 50.76 -2.56
C GLY A 66 -6.76 51.33 -1.15
N ASP A 67 -7.65 52.23 -0.82
CA ASP A 67 -7.82 52.80 0.51
C ASP A 67 -9.09 52.27 1.21
N VAL A 68 -9.10 52.44 2.51
CA VAL A 68 -10.28 52.23 3.38
C VAL A 68 -10.63 53.55 4.07
N PHE A 69 -11.88 53.96 4.03
CA PHE A 69 -12.34 55.19 4.68
C PHE A 69 -12.70 54.89 6.14
N LEU A 70 -11.86 55.35 7.07
CA LEU A 70 -12.09 55.22 8.50
C LEU A 70 -12.98 56.34 9.00
N PRO A 71 -14.14 56.03 9.62
CA PRO A 71 -15.05 57.06 10.15
C PRO A 71 -14.37 57.97 11.18
N GLY A 72 -14.44 59.31 10.97
CA GLY A 72 -13.79 60.28 11.84
C GLY A 72 -12.29 60.49 11.68
N ILE A 73 -11.63 59.71 10.82
CA ILE A 73 -10.18 59.72 10.62
C ILE A 73 -9.83 60.10 9.18
N GLY A 74 -10.52 59.46 8.22
CA GLY A 74 -10.31 59.69 6.80
C GLY A 74 -9.79 58.46 6.03
N PRO A 75 -9.33 58.64 4.77
CA PRO A 75 -8.83 57.52 3.94
C PRO A 75 -7.48 57.06 4.42
N LEU A 76 -7.30 55.72 4.48
CA LEU A 76 -6.07 55.03 4.77
C LEU A 76 -5.71 54.06 3.62
N LEU A 77 -4.58 54.27 3.00
CA LEU A 77 -4.09 53.36 1.95
C LEU A 77 -3.70 52.01 2.57
N VAL A 78 -4.34 50.92 2.08
CA VAL A 78 -4.18 49.58 2.65
C VAL A 78 -3.74 48.55 1.62
N THR A 79 -3.88 48.85 0.34
CA THR A 79 -3.46 47.93 -0.74
C THR A 79 -1.95 47.60 -0.64
N GLY A 80 -1.65 46.33 -0.64
CA GLY A 80 -0.28 45.84 -0.50
C GLY A 80 0.19 45.61 0.95
N LEU A 81 -0.57 46.07 1.94
CA LEU A 81 -0.31 45.73 3.34
C LEU A 81 -0.75 44.30 3.65
N THR A 82 -0.03 43.63 4.51
CA THR A 82 -0.52 42.38 5.11
C THR A 82 -1.61 42.68 6.12
N PHE A 83 -2.51 41.75 6.38
CA PHE A 83 -3.56 41.89 7.38
C PHE A 83 -2.97 42.17 8.77
N GLU A 84 -1.82 41.61 9.09
CA GLU A 84 -1.11 41.84 10.36
C GLU A 84 -0.59 43.29 10.44
N ASN A 85 0.07 43.80 9.40
CA ASN A 85 0.52 45.17 9.36
C ASN A 85 -0.67 46.17 9.44
N PHE A 86 -1.77 45.85 8.79
CA PHE A 86 -2.97 46.65 8.88
C PHE A 86 -3.53 46.69 10.30
N LYS A 87 -3.55 45.57 11.02
CA LYS A 87 -3.94 45.51 12.43
C LYS A 87 -3.09 46.45 13.30
N GLN A 88 -1.76 46.41 13.08
CA GLN A 88 -0.83 47.27 13.84
C GLN A 88 -1.11 48.75 13.59
N ILE A 89 -1.32 49.16 12.33
CA ILE A 89 -1.65 50.54 11.97
C ILE A 89 -2.97 50.98 12.64
N ILE A 90 -3.98 50.15 12.58
CA ILE A 90 -5.28 50.49 13.23
C ILE A 90 -5.13 50.56 14.74
N GLN A 91 -4.34 49.69 15.37
CA GLN A 91 -4.07 49.75 16.79
C GLN A 91 -3.41 51.09 17.17
N GLU A 92 -2.37 51.50 16.45
CA GLU A 92 -1.69 52.79 16.67
C GLU A 92 -2.64 54.01 16.49
N ILE A 93 -3.46 53.98 15.47
CA ILE A 93 -4.45 55.06 15.22
C ILE A 93 -5.44 55.16 16.37
N VAL A 94 -6.00 54.03 16.81
CA VAL A 94 -6.98 53.98 17.90
C VAL A 94 -6.36 54.41 19.22
N ASP A 95 -5.15 53.94 19.54
CA ASP A 95 -4.42 54.30 20.76
C ASP A 95 -4.15 55.80 20.84
N ASN A 96 -3.83 56.45 19.70
CA ASN A 96 -3.51 57.87 19.64
C ASN A 96 -4.74 58.78 19.58
N GLN A 97 -5.84 58.34 18.96
CA GLN A 97 -7.00 59.20 18.69
C GLN A 97 -8.25 58.85 19.50
N MET A 98 -8.34 57.63 20.09
CA MET A 98 -9.51 57.11 20.79
C MET A 98 -9.16 56.57 22.16
N ILE A 99 -8.80 57.44 23.10
CA ILE A 99 -8.34 57.06 24.44
C ILE A 99 -9.37 56.13 25.14
N GLY A 100 -8.89 55.01 25.65
CA GLY A 100 -9.71 54.01 26.35
C GLY A 100 -10.54 53.12 25.44
N THR A 101 -10.18 53.03 24.15
CA THR A 101 -10.84 52.16 23.16
C THR A 101 -9.84 51.12 22.65
N THR A 102 -10.31 49.90 22.48
CA THR A 102 -9.47 48.77 21.94
C THR A 102 -10.11 48.28 20.64
N PRO A 103 -9.35 48.16 19.53
CA PRO A 103 -9.86 47.64 18.29
C PRO A 103 -9.70 46.10 18.20
N SER A 104 -10.70 45.44 17.61
CA SER A 104 -10.61 44.03 17.18
C SER A 104 -10.92 43.99 15.69
N LEU A 105 -9.98 43.45 14.92
CA LEU A 105 -10.07 43.41 13.47
C LEU A 105 -10.31 41.99 12.99
N THR A 106 -11.24 41.83 12.08
CA THR A 106 -11.52 40.60 11.33
C THR A 106 -11.75 40.93 9.87
N MET A 107 -11.48 39.99 8.97
CA MET A 107 -11.93 40.14 7.60
C MET A 107 -13.43 39.83 7.53
N GLY A 108 -14.13 40.57 6.70
CA GLY A 108 -15.48 40.26 6.24
C GLY A 108 -15.43 39.40 4.95
N ASP A 109 -16.19 39.82 3.93
CA ASP A 109 -16.13 39.16 2.63
C ASP A 109 -14.80 39.46 1.93
N LEU A 110 -14.19 38.39 1.43
CA LEU A 110 -12.94 38.50 0.69
C LEU A 110 -13.21 38.71 -0.79
N ARG A 111 -12.33 39.48 -1.44
CA ARG A 111 -12.43 39.72 -2.88
C ARG A 111 -12.43 38.44 -3.67
N SER A 112 -13.15 38.42 -4.76
CA SER A 112 -13.05 37.35 -5.78
C SER A 112 -11.97 37.68 -6.78
N ILE A 113 -11.29 36.63 -7.25
CA ILE A 113 -10.29 36.69 -8.30
C ILE A 113 -10.66 35.75 -9.46
N GLU A 114 -10.29 36.13 -10.65
CA GLU A 114 -10.46 35.28 -11.84
C GLU A 114 -9.16 34.59 -12.17
N ILE A 115 -9.23 33.27 -12.35
CA ILE A 115 -8.12 32.41 -12.68
C ILE A 115 -8.49 31.49 -13.83
N PHE A 116 -7.51 31.00 -14.57
CA PHE A 116 -7.73 30.00 -15.60
C PHE A 116 -7.25 28.62 -15.12
N VAL A 117 -8.04 27.59 -15.38
CA VAL A 117 -7.59 26.20 -15.26
C VAL A 117 -7.68 25.58 -16.65
N LEU A 118 -6.53 25.18 -17.21
CA LEU A 118 -6.40 24.80 -18.61
C LEU A 118 -5.64 23.48 -18.77
N GLY A 119 -5.67 22.94 -19.99
CA GLY A 119 -5.06 21.65 -20.34
C GLY A 119 -5.97 20.47 -19.98
N GLU A 120 -5.42 19.45 -19.37
CA GLU A 120 -6.12 18.19 -19.05
C GLU A 120 -6.95 18.27 -17.75
N ALA A 121 -7.48 19.43 -17.39
CA ALA A 121 -8.50 19.55 -16.36
C ALA A 121 -9.79 18.87 -16.80
N THR A 122 -10.61 18.38 -15.85
CA THR A 122 -11.92 17.79 -16.15
C THR A 122 -12.84 18.81 -16.81
N LYS A 123 -12.88 20.04 -16.29
CA LYS A 123 -13.65 21.16 -16.87
C LYS A 123 -12.69 22.36 -17.02
N PRO A 124 -11.95 22.46 -18.16
CA PRO A 124 -11.08 23.61 -18.39
C PRO A 124 -11.91 24.88 -18.60
N GLY A 125 -11.43 26.01 -18.09
CA GLY A 125 -12.14 27.28 -18.23
C GLY A 125 -11.63 28.40 -17.33
N LEU A 126 -12.39 29.50 -17.30
CA LEU A 126 -12.22 30.64 -16.40
C LEU A 126 -13.04 30.37 -15.13
N TYR A 127 -12.45 30.60 -13.97
CA TYR A 127 -13.06 30.40 -12.68
C TYR A 127 -12.96 31.65 -11.82
N THR A 128 -14.09 32.05 -11.24
CA THR A 128 -14.14 33.11 -10.22
C THR A 128 -14.07 32.42 -8.85
N VAL A 129 -13.03 32.70 -8.11
CA VAL A 129 -12.72 32.04 -6.83
C VAL A 129 -12.34 33.08 -5.77
N SER A 130 -12.36 32.69 -4.50
CA SER A 130 -11.88 33.55 -3.41
C SER A 130 -10.37 33.81 -3.53
N SER A 131 -9.92 34.97 -3.10
CA SER A 131 -8.50 35.33 -3.00
C SER A 131 -7.67 34.44 -2.06
N LEU A 132 -8.32 33.62 -1.22
CA LEU A 132 -7.63 32.58 -0.42
C LEU A 132 -7.50 31.24 -1.13
N THR A 133 -8.04 31.09 -2.32
CA THR A 133 -7.99 29.84 -3.07
C THR A 133 -6.55 29.46 -3.39
N THR A 134 -6.18 28.22 -3.09
CA THR A 134 -4.88 27.65 -3.44
C THR A 134 -4.95 26.93 -4.79
N LEU A 135 -3.80 26.53 -5.31
CA LEU A 135 -3.69 25.78 -6.57
C LEU A 135 -4.51 24.48 -6.51
N THR A 136 -4.41 23.72 -5.42
CA THR A 136 -5.18 22.47 -5.25
C THR A 136 -6.68 22.74 -5.21
N ASN A 137 -7.14 23.79 -4.52
CA ASN A 137 -8.53 24.18 -4.50
C ASN A 137 -9.04 24.57 -5.88
N ALA A 138 -8.23 25.26 -6.69
CA ALA A 138 -8.56 25.61 -8.08
C ALA A 138 -8.75 24.37 -8.95
N ILE A 139 -7.90 23.34 -8.78
CA ILE A 139 -8.04 22.07 -9.48
C ILE A 139 -9.33 21.35 -9.07
N PHE A 140 -9.65 21.31 -7.77
CA PHE A 140 -10.94 20.74 -7.32
C PHE A 140 -12.14 21.50 -7.88
N ALA A 141 -12.07 22.84 -7.93
CA ALA A 141 -13.14 23.65 -8.50
C ALA A 141 -13.39 23.33 -9.98
N SER A 142 -12.35 22.94 -10.72
CA SER A 142 -12.45 22.47 -12.12
C SER A 142 -12.92 21.01 -12.28
N GLY A 143 -13.26 20.34 -11.18
CA GLY A 143 -13.69 18.94 -11.18
C GLY A 143 -12.52 17.94 -11.21
N GLY A 144 -11.29 18.39 -10.92
CA GLY A 144 -10.09 17.56 -10.88
C GLY A 144 -9.38 17.42 -12.22
N ILE A 145 -8.58 16.38 -12.35
CA ILE A 145 -7.70 16.10 -13.48
C ILE A 145 -8.19 14.86 -14.22
N LYS A 146 -8.20 14.90 -15.55
CA LYS A 146 -8.48 13.73 -16.40
C LYS A 146 -7.37 12.69 -16.28
N MET A 147 -7.67 11.42 -16.56
CA MET A 147 -6.66 10.33 -16.60
C MET A 147 -5.55 10.57 -17.65
N THR A 148 -5.76 11.48 -18.61
CA THR A 148 -4.78 11.88 -19.59
C THR A 148 -3.85 13.02 -19.13
N GLY A 149 -4.16 13.64 -17.99
CA GLY A 149 -3.43 14.77 -17.44
C GLY A 149 -2.40 14.37 -16.40
N SER A 150 -1.25 15.03 -16.42
CA SER A 150 -0.18 14.79 -15.45
C SER A 150 -0.60 15.21 -14.04
N LEU A 151 -0.42 14.32 -13.05
CA LEU A 151 -0.51 14.65 -11.63
C LEU A 151 0.79 15.23 -11.07
N ARG A 152 1.91 15.09 -11.80
CA ARG A 152 3.24 15.37 -11.29
C ARG A 152 3.92 16.58 -11.91
N ASN A 153 3.28 17.21 -12.92
CA ASN A 153 3.82 18.37 -13.62
C ASN A 153 2.77 19.49 -13.79
N ILE A 154 2.02 19.78 -12.73
CA ILE A 154 1.01 20.84 -12.76
C ILE A 154 1.71 22.19 -12.61
N GLN A 155 1.51 23.07 -13.58
CA GLN A 155 2.21 24.34 -13.67
C GLN A 155 1.32 25.51 -13.26
N LEU A 156 1.76 26.28 -12.28
CA LEU A 156 1.22 27.60 -12.02
C LEU A 156 1.94 28.63 -12.87
N LYS A 157 1.19 29.27 -13.76
CA LYS A 157 1.76 30.32 -14.65
C LYS A 157 1.17 31.68 -14.26
N ARG A 158 2.05 32.67 -14.18
CA ARG A 158 1.70 34.07 -13.90
C ARG A 158 2.36 34.96 -14.93
N LYS A 159 1.59 35.81 -15.61
CA LYS A 159 2.08 36.69 -16.70
C LYS A 159 2.91 35.89 -17.73
N GLY A 160 2.46 34.69 -18.10
CA GLY A 160 3.11 33.81 -19.08
C GLY A 160 4.34 33.03 -18.60
N LYS A 161 4.82 33.24 -17.38
CA LYS A 161 5.97 32.51 -16.81
C LYS A 161 5.52 31.43 -15.83
N VAL A 162 6.21 30.30 -15.82
CA VAL A 162 6.01 29.26 -14.79
C VAL A 162 6.58 29.76 -13.48
N ILE A 163 5.73 29.89 -12.46
CA ILE A 163 6.08 30.35 -11.12
C ILE A 163 6.41 29.15 -10.22
N SER A 164 5.62 28.09 -10.32
CA SER A 164 5.84 26.85 -9.58
C SER A 164 5.32 25.64 -10.36
N THR A 165 5.86 24.48 -10.04
CA THR A 165 5.36 23.18 -10.49
C THR A 165 4.93 22.39 -9.28
N PHE A 166 3.68 21.93 -9.30
CA PHE A 166 3.09 21.16 -8.24
C PHE A 166 3.04 19.67 -8.62
N ASP A 167 3.45 18.81 -7.69
CA ASP A 167 3.44 17.35 -7.82
C ASP A 167 2.44 16.80 -6.79
N PHE A 168 1.33 16.21 -7.26
CA PHE A 168 0.36 15.60 -6.37
C PHE A 168 0.92 14.39 -5.61
N TYR A 169 1.98 13.76 -6.08
CA TYR A 169 2.61 12.66 -5.35
C TYR A 169 3.28 13.14 -4.06
N ASP A 170 3.83 14.37 -4.04
CA ASP A 170 4.34 14.98 -2.81
C ASP A 170 3.19 15.09 -1.77
N LEU A 171 2.01 15.53 -2.21
CA LEU A 171 0.83 15.62 -1.36
C LEU A 171 0.28 14.23 -0.98
N LEU A 172 0.04 13.34 -1.95
CA LEU A 172 -0.64 12.06 -1.72
C LEU A 172 0.21 11.05 -0.95
N LEU A 173 1.53 11.06 -1.13
CA LEU A 173 2.44 10.10 -0.53
C LEU A 173 3.13 10.61 0.73
N GLN A 174 3.33 11.93 0.85
CA GLN A 174 4.09 12.54 1.93
C GLN A 174 3.30 13.55 2.77
N GLY A 175 2.10 13.95 2.31
CA GLY A 175 1.30 15.01 2.94
C GLY A 175 1.93 16.40 2.79
N ASP A 176 2.86 16.58 1.83
CA ASP A 176 3.54 17.86 1.64
C ASP A 176 2.66 18.84 0.87
N THR A 177 2.27 19.93 1.52
CA THR A 177 1.50 21.04 0.96
C THR A 177 2.35 22.28 0.71
N SER A 178 3.65 22.24 0.91
CA SER A 178 4.52 23.42 0.87
C SER A 178 4.51 24.17 -0.46
N LYS A 179 4.20 23.46 -1.56
CA LYS A 179 4.10 24.00 -2.92
C LYS A 179 2.67 24.41 -3.32
N ASP A 180 1.67 24.22 -2.42
CA ASP A 180 0.27 24.62 -2.68
C ASP A 180 0.10 26.13 -2.55
N THR A 181 0.48 26.84 -3.59
CA THR A 181 0.57 28.30 -3.64
C THR A 181 -0.83 28.92 -3.76
N ARG A 182 -1.06 30.05 -3.07
CA ARG A 182 -2.27 30.88 -3.26
C ARG A 182 -2.31 31.49 -4.65
N MET A 183 -3.51 31.47 -5.24
CA MET A 183 -3.79 32.02 -6.55
C MET A 183 -3.86 33.56 -6.50
N MET A 184 -3.49 34.17 -7.59
CA MET A 184 -3.66 35.62 -7.81
C MET A 184 -4.50 35.88 -9.07
N GLN A 185 -5.02 37.10 -9.18
CA GLN A 185 -5.80 37.54 -10.34
C GLN A 185 -5.02 37.30 -11.65
N GLY A 186 -5.66 36.59 -12.58
CA GLY A 186 -5.10 36.27 -13.89
C GLY A 186 -4.09 35.13 -13.91
N ASP A 187 -3.94 34.38 -12.82
CA ASP A 187 -3.11 33.17 -12.80
C ASP A 187 -3.69 32.06 -13.68
N VAL A 188 -2.83 31.22 -14.20
CA VAL A 188 -3.18 30.07 -15.02
C VAL A 188 -2.63 28.81 -14.37
N VAL A 189 -3.53 27.90 -13.99
CA VAL A 189 -3.18 26.51 -13.66
C VAL A 189 -3.20 25.71 -14.96
N PHE A 190 -2.05 25.26 -15.40
CA PHE A 190 -1.92 24.47 -16.61
C PHE A 190 -1.56 23.02 -16.28
N ILE A 191 -2.39 22.08 -16.73
CA ILE A 191 -2.23 20.67 -16.55
C ILE A 191 -1.81 20.04 -17.87
N PRO A 192 -0.54 19.69 -18.06
CA PRO A 192 -0.07 19.06 -19.30
C PRO A 192 -0.54 17.60 -19.37
N PRO A 193 -0.49 16.97 -20.57
CA PRO A 193 -0.74 15.55 -20.67
C PRO A 193 0.32 14.72 -19.95
N ILE A 194 -0.05 13.54 -19.50
CA ILE A 194 0.87 12.55 -18.93
C ILE A 194 1.82 12.04 -20.02
N THR A 195 3.09 11.85 -19.70
CA THR A 195 4.10 11.49 -20.70
C THR A 195 4.72 10.11 -20.50
N LYS A 196 4.93 9.70 -19.26
CA LYS A 196 5.62 8.45 -18.93
C LYS A 196 4.89 7.78 -17.78
N THR A 197 4.52 6.51 -17.98
CA THR A 197 3.87 5.69 -16.95
C THR A 197 4.52 4.33 -16.88
N ALA A 198 4.45 3.70 -15.70
CA ALA A 198 4.79 2.30 -15.52
C ALA A 198 3.78 1.63 -14.58
N GLY A 199 3.45 0.37 -14.89
CA GLY A 199 2.60 -0.46 -14.07
C GLY A 199 3.40 -1.29 -13.07
N LEU A 200 2.87 -1.49 -11.88
CA LEU A 200 3.44 -2.36 -10.85
C LEU A 200 2.34 -3.24 -10.27
N ALA A 201 2.53 -4.55 -10.36
CA ALA A 201 1.55 -5.56 -9.96
C ALA A 201 2.14 -6.58 -8.98
N GLY A 202 1.28 -7.30 -8.27
CA GLY A 202 1.67 -8.42 -7.41
C GLY A 202 1.96 -8.04 -5.97
N GLU A 203 3.06 -8.53 -5.40
CA GLU A 203 3.39 -8.43 -3.99
C GLU A 203 3.96 -7.06 -3.59
N VAL A 204 3.19 -6.02 -3.86
CA VAL A 204 3.43 -4.63 -3.43
C VAL A 204 2.25 -4.10 -2.62
N THR A 205 2.49 -3.06 -1.84
CA THR A 205 1.44 -2.52 -0.95
C THR A 205 0.27 -1.93 -1.74
N ARG A 206 0.57 -1.20 -2.83
CA ARG A 206 -0.42 -0.53 -3.69
C ARG A 206 -0.12 -0.83 -5.16
N PRO A 207 -0.62 -1.94 -5.73
CA PRO A 207 -0.51 -2.20 -7.15
C PRO A 207 -1.27 -1.15 -7.96
N GLY A 208 -0.71 -0.73 -9.10
CA GLY A 208 -1.31 0.30 -9.95
C GLY A 208 -0.39 0.78 -11.06
N ILE A 209 -0.88 1.72 -11.87
CA ILE A 209 -0.10 2.44 -12.89
C ILE A 209 0.31 3.79 -12.31
N TYR A 210 1.58 4.08 -12.32
CA TYR A 210 2.18 5.29 -11.76
C TYR A 210 2.75 6.19 -12.85
N GLU A 211 2.55 7.49 -12.70
CA GLU A 211 3.25 8.48 -13.51
C GLU A 211 4.70 8.62 -13.04
N LEU A 212 5.62 8.62 -13.99
CA LEU A 212 7.06 8.75 -13.74
C LEU A 212 7.63 10.02 -14.38
N LYS A 213 8.57 10.66 -13.67
CA LYS A 213 9.44 11.68 -14.24
C LYS A 213 10.57 11.02 -15.04
N GLN A 214 11.32 11.82 -15.79
CA GLN A 214 12.38 11.29 -16.65
C GLN A 214 13.41 10.56 -15.80
N ASN A 215 14.13 10.38 -15.24
CA ASN A 215 15.20 9.69 -14.53
C ASN A 215 14.70 8.81 -13.37
N GLU A 216 13.39 8.58 -13.23
CA GLU A 216 12.89 7.73 -12.15
C GLU A 216 13.03 6.26 -12.50
N THR A 217 13.42 5.49 -11.50
CA THR A 217 13.88 4.11 -11.57
C THR A 217 12.81 3.13 -11.05
N LEU A 218 13.10 1.84 -11.19
CA LEU A 218 12.28 0.79 -10.57
C LEU A 218 12.21 0.95 -9.04
N ALA A 219 13.30 1.37 -8.40
CA ALA A 219 13.31 1.60 -6.95
C ALA A 219 12.35 2.74 -6.55
N ASP A 220 12.28 3.81 -7.34
CA ASP A 220 11.34 4.91 -7.11
C ASP A 220 9.89 4.43 -7.28
N LEU A 221 9.62 3.65 -8.32
CA LEU A 221 8.29 3.08 -8.55
C LEU A 221 7.85 2.19 -7.37
N ILE A 222 8.72 1.31 -6.87
CA ILE A 222 8.44 0.47 -5.70
C ILE A 222 8.15 1.33 -4.47
N LYS A 223 8.89 2.41 -4.27
CA LYS A 223 8.66 3.36 -3.18
C LYS A 223 7.29 4.05 -3.30
N PHE A 224 6.89 4.49 -4.50
CA PHE A 224 5.56 5.07 -4.72
C PHE A 224 4.44 4.06 -4.43
N ALA A 225 4.66 2.79 -4.74
CA ALA A 225 3.74 1.71 -4.44
C ALA A 225 3.69 1.31 -2.94
N GLY A 226 4.44 1.99 -2.07
CA GLY A 226 4.46 1.73 -0.63
C GLY A 226 5.33 0.55 -0.22
N ASN A 227 6.33 0.23 -1.03
CA ASN A 227 7.29 -0.86 -0.90
C ASN A 227 6.70 -2.27 -1.12
N LEU A 228 7.59 -3.24 -1.09
CA LEU A 228 7.29 -4.67 -1.24
C LEU A 228 6.60 -5.22 -0.01
N LYS A 229 5.71 -6.19 -0.21
CA LYS A 229 5.19 -7.00 0.88
C LYS A 229 6.23 -8.03 1.35
N PRO A 230 6.13 -8.54 2.59
CA PRO A 230 7.10 -9.49 3.13
C PRO A 230 7.26 -10.80 2.35
N LYS A 231 6.27 -11.17 1.55
CA LYS A 231 6.27 -12.37 0.71
C LYS A 231 6.73 -12.13 -0.72
N ALA A 232 7.19 -10.93 -1.06
CA ALA A 232 7.66 -10.62 -2.40
C ALA A 232 8.92 -11.42 -2.76
N ASP A 233 8.92 -12.03 -3.95
CA ASP A 233 10.12 -12.64 -4.53
C ASP A 233 10.99 -11.53 -5.15
N ILE A 234 12.09 -11.22 -4.49
CA ILE A 234 13.01 -10.16 -4.91
C ILE A 234 14.10 -10.66 -5.87
N PHE A 235 14.23 -11.98 -6.04
CA PHE A 235 15.24 -12.59 -6.91
C PHE A 235 14.79 -12.67 -8.37
N SER A 236 13.48 -12.65 -8.63
CA SER A 236 12.92 -12.87 -9.96
C SER A 236 11.71 -11.96 -10.21
N VAL A 237 11.97 -10.65 -10.29
CA VAL A 237 10.95 -9.66 -10.65
C VAL A 237 10.81 -9.63 -12.17
N GLU A 238 9.61 -9.79 -12.69
CA GLU A 238 9.35 -9.75 -14.13
C GLU A 238 9.17 -8.32 -14.63
N LEU A 239 9.85 -7.97 -15.70
CA LEU A 239 9.67 -6.73 -16.46
C LEU A 239 9.14 -7.06 -17.86
N LYS A 240 7.90 -6.64 -18.12
CA LYS A 240 7.29 -6.64 -19.46
C LYS A 240 7.43 -5.26 -20.08
N ARG A 241 8.08 -5.20 -21.22
CA ARG A 241 8.38 -3.95 -21.96
C ARG A 241 7.92 -4.05 -23.40
N VAL A 242 7.38 -2.97 -23.94
CA VAL A 242 7.07 -2.86 -25.36
C VAL A 242 8.38 -2.86 -26.16
N ASP A 243 8.47 -3.78 -27.12
CA ASP A 243 9.58 -3.84 -28.09
C ASP A 243 9.07 -3.46 -29.48
N PRO A 244 9.28 -2.22 -29.92
CA PRO A 244 8.82 -1.76 -31.21
C PRO A 244 9.51 -2.46 -32.39
N SER A 245 10.71 -3.03 -32.20
CA SER A 245 11.47 -3.69 -33.25
C SER A 245 10.86 -5.05 -33.62
N GLU A 246 10.25 -5.72 -32.65
CA GLU A 246 9.61 -7.02 -32.84
C GLU A 246 8.07 -6.93 -32.93
N ASN A 247 7.52 -5.70 -32.90
CA ASN A 247 6.07 -5.45 -32.85
C ASN A 247 5.37 -6.26 -31.75
N GLY A 248 6.00 -6.33 -30.57
CA GLY A 248 5.57 -7.17 -29.46
C GLY A 248 6.01 -6.67 -28.10
N PHE A 249 6.10 -7.60 -27.16
CA PHE A 249 6.60 -7.34 -25.82
C PHE A 249 7.83 -8.21 -25.53
N SER A 250 8.84 -7.64 -24.94
CA SER A 250 9.94 -8.37 -24.31
C SER A 250 9.62 -8.63 -22.84
N LEU A 251 10.01 -9.82 -22.37
CA LEU A 251 9.96 -10.20 -20.96
C LEU A 251 11.38 -10.42 -20.46
N SER A 252 11.72 -9.79 -19.35
CA SER A 252 13.01 -9.94 -18.70
C SER A 252 12.85 -10.08 -17.18
N HIS A 253 13.84 -10.68 -16.54
CA HIS A 253 13.88 -10.81 -15.09
C HIS A 253 14.90 -9.83 -14.50
N VAL A 254 14.55 -9.28 -13.35
CA VAL A 254 15.35 -8.33 -12.60
C VAL A 254 15.56 -8.88 -11.19
N ASP A 255 16.80 -8.94 -10.75
CA ASP A 255 17.17 -9.32 -9.37
C ASP A 255 17.31 -8.03 -8.53
N LEU A 256 16.39 -7.81 -7.59
CA LEU A 256 16.42 -6.63 -6.72
C LEU A 256 17.47 -6.75 -5.60
N THR A 257 18.12 -7.90 -5.41
CA THR A 257 19.26 -8.01 -4.48
C THR A 257 20.51 -7.36 -5.06
N ASP A 258 20.58 -7.24 -6.38
CA ASP A 258 21.61 -6.46 -7.06
C ASP A 258 21.16 -4.99 -7.17
N ALA A 259 21.81 -4.12 -6.40
CA ALA A 259 21.47 -2.68 -6.36
C ALA A 259 21.60 -2.01 -7.75
N SER A 260 22.43 -2.53 -8.64
CA SER A 260 22.57 -2.01 -10.01
C SER A 260 21.31 -2.28 -10.84
N GLN A 261 20.68 -3.43 -10.65
CA GLN A 261 19.47 -3.83 -11.36
C GLN A 261 18.21 -3.12 -10.84
N GLY A 262 18.14 -2.76 -9.56
CA GLY A 262 17.05 -1.94 -9.02
C GLY A 262 17.08 -0.48 -9.47
N SER A 263 18.23 -0.01 -9.97
CA SER A 263 18.48 1.40 -10.33
C SER A 263 18.33 1.71 -11.81
N PHE A 264 17.85 0.77 -12.64
CA PHE A 264 17.67 1.06 -14.07
C PHE A 264 16.45 1.97 -14.31
N GLU A 265 16.57 2.80 -15.34
CA GLU A 265 15.51 3.69 -15.77
C GLU A 265 14.37 2.92 -16.45
N LEU A 266 13.14 3.15 -15.97
CA LEU A 266 11.93 2.61 -16.59
C LEU A 266 11.57 3.36 -17.87
N LYS A 267 10.98 2.68 -18.84
CA LYS A 267 10.42 3.26 -20.06
C LYS A 267 8.91 3.43 -19.95
N ASN A 268 8.37 4.30 -20.80
CA ASN A 268 6.91 4.46 -20.84
C ASN A 268 6.22 3.15 -21.25
N GLY A 269 5.23 2.73 -20.49
CA GLY A 269 4.47 1.51 -20.72
C GLY A 269 5.11 0.23 -20.14
N ASP A 270 6.22 0.31 -19.41
CA ASP A 270 6.76 -0.83 -18.68
C ASP A 270 5.74 -1.34 -17.66
N VAL A 271 5.63 -2.65 -17.53
CA VAL A 271 4.83 -3.31 -16.49
C VAL A 271 5.70 -4.30 -15.73
N ILE A 272 5.73 -4.11 -14.41
CA ILE A 272 6.52 -4.90 -13.49
C ILE A 272 5.60 -5.82 -12.70
N GLY A 273 5.92 -7.13 -12.68
CA GLY A 273 5.23 -8.15 -11.90
C GLY A 273 6.11 -8.69 -10.79
N ILE A 274 5.64 -8.64 -9.56
CA ILE A 274 6.35 -9.16 -8.38
C ILE A 274 5.55 -10.32 -7.80
N TYR A 275 6.09 -11.52 -7.97
CA TYR A 275 5.44 -12.74 -7.48
C TYR A 275 5.64 -12.94 -5.98
N PRO A 276 4.76 -13.69 -5.32
CA PRO A 276 5.04 -14.16 -3.97
C PRO A 276 6.13 -15.24 -4.01
N VAL A 277 6.97 -15.27 -2.97
CA VAL A 277 7.84 -16.43 -2.74
C VAL A 277 7.01 -17.70 -2.68
N ILE A 278 7.52 -18.78 -3.26
CA ILE A 278 6.85 -20.08 -3.23
C ILE A 278 6.69 -20.46 -1.76
N ASN A 279 5.46 -20.83 -1.38
CA ASN A 279 5.15 -21.26 -0.01
C ASN A 279 5.69 -22.68 0.23
N ASP A 280 7.01 -22.84 0.07
CA ASP A 280 7.75 -24.07 0.23
C ASP A 280 8.74 -23.88 1.38
N LEU A 281 8.50 -24.58 2.47
CA LEU A 281 9.40 -24.56 3.62
C LEU A 281 10.69 -25.28 3.27
N LYS A 282 11.68 -24.52 2.81
CA LYS A 282 13.06 -25.01 2.66
C LYS A 282 13.66 -25.25 4.05
N LYS A 283 14.60 -26.20 4.14
CA LYS A 283 15.25 -26.57 5.41
C LYS A 283 14.26 -26.99 6.51
N ALA A 284 13.26 -27.79 6.14
CA ALA A 284 12.32 -28.39 7.06
C ALA A 284 12.10 -29.87 6.73
N VAL A 285 11.74 -30.65 7.74
CA VAL A 285 11.17 -31.99 7.64
C VAL A 285 9.75 -31.95 8.19
N LEU A 286 8.87 -32.77 7.65
CA LEU A 286 7.48 -32.85 8.08
C LEU A 286 7.25 -34.13 8.88
N VAL A 287 6.68 -34.02 10.08
CA VAL A 287 6.24 -35.16 10.87
C VAL A 287 4.74 -35.27 10.78
N THR A 288 4.24 -36.42 10.37
CA THR A 288 2.80 -36.66 10.20
C THR A 288 2.37 -37.96 10.92
N GLY A 289 1.08 -38.11 11.10
CA GLY A 289 0.49 -39.29 11.70
C GLY A 289 0.50 -39.29 13.23
N HIS A 290 0.82 -40.44 13.84
CA HIS A 290 0.64 -40.68 15.27
C HIS A 290 1.81 -40.11 16.12
N ALA A 291 2.05 -38.82 15.97
CA ALA A 291 3.05 -38.05 16.70
C ALA A 291 2.39 -37.18 17.77
N ARG A 292 3.10 -36.92 18.88
CA ARG A 292 2.63 -35.98 19.92
C ARG A 292 2.57 -34.55 19.40
N GLN A 293 3.50 -34.17 18.52
CA GLN A 293 3.58 -32.88 17.88
C GLN A 293 3.79 -33.06 16.38
N PRO A 294 2.73 -33.32 15.60
CA PRO A 294 2.83 -33.33 14.15
C PRO A 294 3.08 -31.91 13.61
N GLY A 295 3.79 -31.82 12.47
CA GLY A 295 4.08 -30.54 11.84
C GLY A 295 5.49 -30.43 11.32
N PHE A 296 5.88 -29.21 10.93
CA PHE A 296 7.22 -28.95 10.38
C PHE A 296 8.25 -28.72 11.48
N PHE A 297 9.40 -29.39 11.31
CA PHE A 297 10.56 -29.24 12.17
C PHE A 297 11.73 -28.64 11.35
N PRO A 298 12.55 -27.74 11.94
CA PRO A 298 13.71 -27.20 11.26
C PRO A 298 14.72 -28.29 10.93
N TRP A 299 15.11 -28.39 9.66
CA TRP A 299 16.15 -29.29 9.23
C TRP A 299 17.53 -28.61 9.29
N ARG A 300 18.57 -29.39 9.64
CA ARG A 300 19.96 -28.96 9.60
C ARG A 300 20.82 -30.04 8.94
N GLU A 301 21.92 -29.67 8.35
CA GLU A 301 22.84 -30.59 7.74
C GLU A 301 23.36 -31.62 8.76
N GLY A 302 23.37 -32.89 8.37
CA GLY A 302 23.74 -34.00 9.26
C GLY A 302 22.64 -34.46 10.22
N MET A 303 21.41 -33.90 10.15
CA MET A 303 20.29 -34.32 10.98
C MET A 303 19.92 -35.79 10.73
N ARG A 304 19.63 -36.50 11.81
CA ARG A 304 19.22 -37.90 11.80
C ARG A 304 17.86 -38.06 12.50
N MET A 305 17.26 -39.24 12.39
CA MET A 305 16.00 -39.59 13.02
C MET A 305 16.03 -39.36 14.54
N SER A 306 17.15 -39.70 15.21
CA SER A 306 17.37 -39.48 16.65
C SER A 306 17.38 -37.99 17.07
N ASP A 307 17.57 -37.06 16.13
CA ASP A 307 17.50 -35.62 16.44
C ASP A 307 16.05 -35.15 16.57
N LEU A 308 15.09 -35.80 15.88
CA LEU A 308 13.66 -35.54 15.98
C LEU A 308 13.03 -36.22 17.18
N PHE A 309 13.32 -37.51 17.35
CA PHE A 309 12.73 -38.34 18.40
C PHE A 309 13.85 -38.86 19.30
N ARG A 310 13.96 -38.30 20.50
CA ARG A 310 15.00 -38.66 21.46
C ARG A 310 14.59 -39.84 22.35
N THR A 311 13.28 -39.91 22.65
CA THR A 311 12.70 -40.89 23.52
C THR A 311 11.25 -41.20 23.09
N SER A 312 10.70 -42.29 23.57
CA SER A 312 9.30 -42.66 23.35
C SER A 312 8.30 -41.64 23.91
N VAL A 313 8.76 -40.72 24.79
CA VAL A 313 7.88 -39.63 25.34
C VAL A 313 7.54 -38.59 24.28
N ASP A 314 8.33 -38.49 23.22
CA ASP A 314 8.07 -37.58 22.09
C ASP A 314 6.93 -38.07 21.19
N LEU A 315 6.45 -39.27 21.41
CA LEU A 315 5.40 -39.94 20.64
C LEU A 315 4.11 -40.05 21.42
N LEU A 316 3.03 -40.34 20.73
CA LEU A 316 1.76 -40.74 21.38
C LEU A 316 1.84 -42.15 21.92
N THR A 317 1.02 -42.46 22.93
CA THR A 317 0.90 -43.82 23.44
C THR A 317 0.44 -44.74 22.32
N MET A 318 1.06 -45.93 22.22
CA MET A 318 0.75 -46.90 21.18
C MET A 318 1.14 -46.52 19.75
N THR A 319 2.14 -45.67 19.59
CA THR A 319 2.81 -45.49 18.28
C THR A 319 3.56 -46.78 17.92
N ASP A 320 3.50 -47.17 16.66
CA ASP A 320 4.28 -48.30 16.13
C ASP A 320 5.75 -47.87 15.97
N LEU A 321 6.59 -48.35 16.88
CA LEU A 321 8.01 -47.98 16.91
C LEU A 321 8.81 -48.76 15.88
N HIS A 322 8.35 -49.95 15.47
CA HIS A 322 9.06 -50.82 14.53
C HIS A 322 8.79 -50.49 13.06
N TYR A 323 7.75 -49.68 12.79
CA TYR A 323 7.35 -49.38 11.43
C TYR A 323 7.11 -47.86 11.25
N VAL A 324 8.23 -47.13 11.09
CA VAL A 324 8.21 -45.70 10.81
C VAL A 324 8.66 -45.48 9.37
N LEU A 325 7.89 -44.72 8.62
CA LEU A 325 8.20 -44.47 7.21
C LEU A 325 8.77 -43.06 7.03
N VAL A 326 9.77 -42.94 6.17
CA VAL A 326 10.30 -41.71 5.68
C VAL A 326 10.02 -41.61 4.18
N LYS A 327 9.11 -40.73 3.81
CA LYS A 327 8.79 -40.41 2.42
C LYS A 327 9.75 -39.31 1.96
N ARG A 328 10.55 -39.61 0.96
CA ARG A 328 11.60 -38.76 0.40
C ARG A 328 11.39 -38.54 -1.08
N VAL A 329 11.60 -37.32 -1.54
CA VAL A 329 11.63 -37.03 -2.98
C VAL A 329 13.03 -37.21 -3.51
N ASP A 330 13.20 -38.11 -4.48
CA ASP A 330 14.47 -38.23 -5.21
C ASP A 330 14.68 -36.97 -6.06
N LYS A 331 15.83 -36.31 -5.89
CA LYS A 331 16.11 -35.02 -6.54
C LYS A 331 16.26 -35.10 -8.06
N LEU A 332 16.63 -36.28 -8.59
CA LEU A 332 16.86 -36.47 -10.02
C LEU A 332 15.58 -36.89 -10.74
N THR A 333 14.88 -37.86 -10.18
CA THR A 333 13.71 -38.48 -10.82
C THR A 333 12.40 -37.80 -10.43
N GLN A 334 12.40 -36.99 -9.35
CA GLN A 334 11.22 -36.39 -8.72
C GLN A 334 10.19 -37.43 -8.23
N ASN A 335 10.57 -38.69 -8.15
CA ASN A 335 9.74 -39.77 -7.64
C ASN A 335 9.86 -39.87 -6.11
N TYR A 336 8.83 -40.44 -5.49
CA TYR A 336 8.83 -40.73 -4.06
C TYR A 336 9.60 -42.00 -3.79
N GLN A 337 10.48 -41.97 -2.78
CA GLN A 337 11.13 -43.12 -2.19
C GLN A 337 10.63 -43.25 -0.74
N PHE A 338 10.23 -44.45 -0.36
CA PHE A 338 9.88 -44.76 1.01
C PHE A 338 11.01 -45.58 1.68
N LEU A 339 11.45 -45.06 2.83
CA LEU A 339 12.43 -45.73 3.67
C LEU A 339 11.74 -46.13 4.96
N GLN A 340 11.96 -47.37 5.42
CA GLN A 340 11.48 -47.84 6.72
C GLN A 340 12.61 -47.74 7.74
N THR A 341 12.23 -47.40 8.99
CA THR A 341 13.15 -47.35 10.13
C THR A 341 12.48 -47.82 11.40
N ASP A 342 13.24 -48.27 12.38
CA ASP A 342 12.82 -48.78 13.67
C ASP A 342 13.27 -47.82 14.78
N LEU A 343 12.31 -47.08 15.38
CA LEU A 343 12.58 -46.15 16.46
C LEU A 343 12.93 -46.84 17.78
N GLU A 344 12.41 -48.05 18.04
CA GLU A 344 12.79 -48.80 19.25
C GLU A 344 14.27 -49.13 19.23
N GLU A 345 14.81 -49.58 18.08
CA GLU A 345 16.21 -49.86 17.93
C GLU A 345 17.07 -48.59 18.05
N ILE A 346 16.60 -47.46 17.51
CA ILE A 346 17.27 -46.15 17.64
C ILE A 346 17.30 -45.71 19.11
N PHE A 347 16.25 -45.91 19.88
CA PHE A 347 16.20 -45.53 21.30
C PHE A 347 17.11 -46.42 22.15
N LYS A 348 17.31 -47.71 21.77
CA LYS A 348 18.22 -48.61 22.44
C LYS A 348 19.69 -48.32 22.05
N ASN A 349 19.94 -47.99 20.79
CA ASN A 349 21.27 -47.76 20.25
C ASN A 349 21.25 -46.67 19.20
N GLY A 350 21.56 -45.43 19.60
CA GLY A 350 21.59 -44.26 18.70
C GLY A 350 22.61 -44.34 17.56
N SER A 351 23.53 -45.33 17.59
CA SER A 351 24.50 -45.61 16.49
C SER A 351 24.01 -46.70 15.55
N SER A 352 22.80 -47.20 15.71
CA SER A 352 22.20 -48.19 14.83
C SER A 352 22.10 -47.71 13.37
N ASN A 353 22.12 -48.64 12.42
CA ASN A 353 21.87 -48.36 11.01
C ASN A 353 20.47 -47.86 10.76
N GLU A 354 19.53 -48.14 11.68
CA GLU A 354 18.15 -47.63 11.65
C GLU A 354 18.09 -46.09 11.85
N ASN A 355 19.14 -45.52 12.47
CA ASN A 355 19.21 -44.04 12.63
C ASN A 355 19.62 -43.37 11.32
N ILE A 356 18.72 -43.39 10.37
CA ILE A 356 18.95 -42.88 9.03
C ILE A 356 19.11 -41.34 9.00
N PRO A 357 19.92 -40.80 8.07
CA PRO A 357 20.03 -39.37 7.85
C PRO A 357 18.73 -38.82 7.23
N LEU A 358 18.31 -37.64 7.70
CA LEU A 358 17.17 -36.92 7.16
C LEU A 358 17.64 -35.84 6.18
N TYR A 359 16.90 -35.68 5.11
CA TYR A 359 17.12 -34.64 4.12
C TYR A 359 16.00 -33.58 4.17
N GLU A 360 16.29 -32.44 3.55
CA GLU A 360 15.27 -31.40 3.38
C GLU A 360 14.02 -31.95 2.71
N LYS A 361 12.84 -31.62 3.24
CA LYS A 361 11.54 -32.06 2.75
C LYS A 361 11.20 -33.53 2.95
N ASP A 362 11.98 -34.28 3.72
CA ASP A 362 11.53 -35.60 4.14
C ASP A 362 10.23 -35.48 4.95
N GLU A 363 9.29 -36.37 4.69
CA GLU A 363 8.06 -36.53 5.47
C GLU A 363 8.18 -37.81 6.30
N ILE A 364 8.19 -37.70 7.62
CA ILE A 364 8.24 -38.80 8.57
C ILE A 364 6.80 -39.15 8.96
N ILE A 365 6.39 -40.36 8.64
CA ILE A 365 5.04 -40.85 8.85
C ILE A 365 5.04 -41.86 10.00
N LEU A 366 4.42 -41.50 11.09
CA LEU A 366 4.25 -42.32 12.27
C LEU A 366 2.88 -43.00 12.24
N LEU A 367 2.85 -44.28 12.44
CA LEU A 367 1.62 -45.07 12.46
C LEU A 367 1.31 -45.54 13.89
N PRO A 368 0.05 -45.77 14.23
CA PRO A 368 -0.29 -46.38 15.48
C PRO A 368 -0.04 -47.90 15.49
N SER A 369 0.33 -48.45 16.61
CA SER A 369 0.45 -49.88 16.81
C SER A 369 -0.92 -50.54 16.81
N LEU A 370 -1.07 -51.62 16.05
CA LEU A 370 -2.26 -52.45 16.02
C LEU A 370 -2.11 -53.55 17.08
N LEU A 371 -2.81 -53.43 18.21
CA LEU A 371 -2.69 -54.33 19.34
C LEU A 371 -3.13 -55.77 19.05
N SER A 372 -4.12 -56.00 18.24
CA SER A 372 -4.43 -57.29 17.60
C SER A 372 -5.46 -57.11 16.48
N PRO A 373 -5.45 -57.96 15.45
CA PRO A 373 -6.49 -57.96 14.40
C PRO A 373 -7.89 -58.16 14.94
N GLU A 374 -8.04 -58.92 16.02
CA GLU A 374 -9.34 -59.21 16.66
C GLU A 374 -9.98 -58.00 17.36
N LEU A 375 -9.19 -57.20 18.06
CA LEU A 375 -9.65 -55.96 18.69
C LEU A 375 -10.08 -54.91 17.65
N ILE A 376 -9.39 -54.84 16.55
CA ILE A 376 -9.71 -53.94 15.45
C ILE A 376 -11.00 -54.36 14.77
N THR A 377 -11.16 -55.63 14.50
CA THR A 377 -12.33 -56.17 13.83
C THR A 377 -13.60 -55.99 14.70
N THR A 378 -13.47 -56.15 16.01
CA THR A 378 -14.59 -56.01 16.94
C THR A 378 -15.04 -54.53 17.06
N LYS A 379 -14.10 -53.57 17.11
CA LYS A 379 -14.43 -52.13 17.13
C LYS A 379 -14.96 -51.63 15.80
N LEU A 380 -14.38 -52.04 14.67
CA LEU A 380 -14.85 -51.67 13.34
C LEU A 380 -16.26 -52.18 13.00
N ILE A 381 -16.68 -53.33 13.62
CA ILE A 381 -18.03 -53.86 13.45
C ILE A 381 -19.04 -53.15 14.37
N GLN A 382 -18.61 -52.65 15.53
CA GLN A 382 -19.50 -51.96 16.48
C GLN A 382 -19.75 -50.49 16.13
N GLU A 383 -18.85 -49.83 15.43
CA GLU A 383 -19.00 -48.44 15.00
C GLU A 383 -19.35 -48.40 13.51
N GLN A 384 -20.61 -48.08 13.18
CA GLN A 384 -21.01 -47.83 11.80
C GLN A 384 -20.37 -46.56 11.31
N TYR A 385 -19.35 -46.68 10.46
CA TYR A 385 -18.73 -45.55 9.75
C TYR A 385 -19.62 -45.11 8.60
N LEU A 386 -20.26 -43.99 8.74
CA LEU A 386 -20.99 -43.33 7.68
C LEU A 386 -20.09 -42.23 7.08
N PHE A 387 -19.67 -42.45 5.83
CA PHE A 387 -19.07 -41.39 5.06
C PHE A 387 -20.17 -40.43 4.61
N ASP A 388 -20.13 -39.20 5.09
CA ASP A 388 -21.05 -38.16 4.66
C ASP A 388 -20.64 -37.69 3.27
N LYS A 389 -21.39 -38.14 2.26
CA LYS A 389 -21.15 -37.78 0.85
C LYS A 389 -21.38 -36.29 0.54
N GLU A 390 -22.20 -35.59 1.33
CA GLU A 390 -22.46 -34.17 1.14
C GLU A 390 -21.32 -33.30 1.66
N LYS A 391 -20.66 -33.72 2.72
CA LYS A 391 -19.55 -33.01 3.34
C LYS A 391 -18.18 -33.49 2.90
N ASN A 392 -18.13 -34.60 2.15
CA ASN A 392 -16.89 -35.26 1.75
C ASN A 392 -15.92 -35.51 2.95
N GLN A 393 -16.47 -35.82 4.11
CA GLN A 393 -15.76 -36.05 5.36
C GLN A 393 -16.29 -37.26 6.10
N TRP A 394 -15.42 -37.93 6.85
CA TRP A 394 -15.80 -38.97 7.77
C TRP A 394 -16.39 -38.31 9.03
N VAL A 395 -17.61 -38.70 9.43
CA VAL A 395 -18.42 -38.03 10.48
C VAL A 395 -18.03 -38.46 11.90
N SER A 396 -17.07 -39.31 12.08
CA SER A 396 -16.60 -39.70 13.40
C SER A 396 -15.29 -39.01 13.74
N GLU A 397 -15.26 -38.28 14.84
CA GLU A 397 -14.03 -37.75 15.46
C GLU A 397 -13.26 -38.84 16.23
N ASP A 398 -13.54 -40.12 16.03
CA ASP A 398 -12.87 -41.19 16.75
C ASP A 398 -11.43 -41.37 16.24
N GLU A 399 -10.50 -41.36 17.16
CA GLU A 399 -9.05 -41.54 16.98
C GLU A 399 -8.70 -42.76 16.10
N TRP A 400 -9.51 -43.82 16.20
CA TRP A 400 -9.34 -45.06 15.43
C TRP A 400 -9.67 -44.92 13.94
N THR A 401 -10.53 -44.03 13.54
CA THR A 401 -10.87 -43.76 12.13
C THR A 401 -9.72 -43.09 11.44
N SER A 402 -9.12 -42.11 12.10
CA SER A 402 -7.93 -41.40 11.59
C SER A 402 -6.79 -42.36 11.34
N ILE A 403 -6.58 -43.32 12.22
CA ILE A 403 -5.55 -44.37 12.16
C ILE A 403 -5.71 -45.28 10.93
N THR A 404 -6.91 -45.81 10.74
CA THR A 404 -7.20 -46.73 9.61
C THR A 404 -7.11 -45.98 8.27
N TYR A 405 -7.59 -44.76 8.23
CA TYR A 405 -7.48 -43.88 7.05
C TYR A 405 -6.01 -43.60 6.70
N LEU A 406 -5.20 -43.25 7.70
CA LEU A 406 -3.80 -42.93 7.50
C LEU A 406 -3.00 -44.12 6.93
N ARG A 407 -3.18 -45.32 7.48
CA ARG A 407 -2.57 -46.54 6.93
C ARG A 407 -3.05 -46.85 5.52
N LYS A 408 -4.33 -46.68 5.25
CA LYS A 408 -4.89 -46.90 3.91
C LYS A 408 -4.35 -45.88 2.90
N SER A 409 -4.28 -44.62 3.24
CA SER A 409 -3.75 -43.59 2.31
C SER A 409 -2.26 -43.81 2.01
N VAL A 410 -1.45 -44.20 3.00
CA VAL A 410 -0.03 -44.53 2.79
C VAL A 410 0.14 -45.73 1.89
N VAL A 411 -0.65 -46.80 2.11
CA VAL A 411 -0.62 -48.00 1.27
C VAL A 411 -1.05 -47.71 -0.16
N GLU A 412 -2.08 -46.88 -0.34
CA GLU A 412 -2.51 -46.43 -1.65
C GLU A 412 -1.42 -45.61 -2.36
N GLU A 413 -0.76 -44.64 -1.69
CA GLU A 413 0.36 -43.94 -2.25
C GLU A 413 1.55 -44.84 -2.63
N MET A 414 1.87 -45.82 -1.80
CA MET A 414 2.93 -46.79 -2.10
C MET A 414 2.57 -47.71 -3.27
N SER A 415 1.32 -47.96 -3.58
CA SER A 415 0.90 -48.78 -4.70
C SER A 415 0.97 -48.09 -6.06
N PHE A 416 1.17 -46.78 -6.09
CA PHE A 416 1.38 -45.96 -7.31
C PHE A 416 2.85 -45.68 -7.62
N VAL A 417 3.80 -46.18 -6.82
CA VAL A 417 5.24 -46.12 -7.05
C VAL A 417 5.75 -47.48 -7.51
#